data_13bf4b389a1aab1ea5bbbd97d8079563
#
_entry.id   13bf4b389a1aab1ea5bbbd97d8079563
#
_cell.length_a   1.000
_cell.length_b   1.000
_cell.length_c   1.000
_cell.angle_alpha   90.00
_cell.angle_beta   90.00
_cell.angle_gamma   90.00
#
_symmetry.space_group_name_H-M   'P 1'
#
loop_
_entity.id
_entity.type
_entity.pdbx_description
1 polymer ?
#
loop_
_entity_poly.entity_id
_entity_poly.type
_entity_poly.pdbx_seq_one_letter_code
_entity_poly.pdbx_strand_id
1 'polypeptide(L)'
;AALDENAADRGRPPIKLERTRDLQTGKHISPERLRRQIPDVKARFTPERWEEYRVDAAYMAERASWGGMVKALDDKGYNASPAWTLVSGALSNATSTVTGSVRLLPWIDVVLWLIAFVAVGRTFGARVLSVVLVVLGTQLVTDHTHLKAALLRVDWIACLLLALVAQKKKLPAIAGALVGYAAMMRIFPAA
;
A
#
# COMPACT_ATOMS: atom_id res chain seq x y z
N ALA A 1 2.54 -10.08 19.09
CA ALA A 1 3.79 -10.84 19.24
C ALA A 1 5.00 -9.96 19.00
N ALA A 2 5.45 -9.74 17.73
CA ALA A 2 6.67 -8.98 17.44
C ALA A 2 6.72 -7.62 18.16
N LEU A 3 5.62 -6.87 18.18
CA LEU A 3 5.56 -5.59 18.88
C LEU A 3 5.62 -5.74 20.40
N ASP A 4 5.06 -6.81 20.97
CA ASP A 4 5.16 -7.08 22.42
C ASP A 4 6.58 -7.49 22.80
N GLU A 5 7.24 -8.32 21.97
CA GLU A 5 8.65 -8.68 22.15
C GLU A 5 9.56 -7.45 22.06
N ASN A 6 9.36 -6.59 21.05
CA ASN A 6 10.08 -5.33 20.92
C ASN A 6 9.84 -4.36 22.08
N ALA A 7 8.64 -4.37 22.68
CA ALA A 7 8.35 -3.58 23.87
C ALA A 7 9.08 -4.14 25.10
N ALA A 8 9.05 -5.47 25.27
CA ALA A 8 9.75 -6.15 26.36
C ALA A 8 11.27 -5.91 26.34
N ASP A 9 11.90 -6.00 25.15
CA ASP A 9 13.34 -5.72 24.96
C ASP A 9 13.73 -4.28 25.37
N ARG A 10 12.78 -3.37 25.32
CA ARG A 10 12.93 -1.96 25.73
C ARG A 10 12.44 -1.68 27.17
N GLY A 11 12.14 -2.72 27.94
CA GLY A 11 11.58 -2.59 29.29
C GLY A 11 10.21 -1.92 29.35
N ARG A 12 9.44 -1.98 28.27
CA ARG A 12 8.11 -1.41 28.17
C ARG A 12 7.02 -2.47 28.35
N PRO A 13 5.86 -2.10 28.92
CA PRO A 13 4.76 -3.04 29.04
C PRO A 13 4.23 -3.48 27.67
N PRO A 14 3.59 -4.66 27.59
CA PRO A 14 2.92 -5.13 26.38
C PRO A 14 1.91 -4.12 25.88
N ILE A 15 1.68 -4.17 24.57
CA ILE A 15 0.73 -3.29 23.91
C ILE A 15 -0.68 -3.55 24.43
N LYS A 16 -1.32 -2.51 24.96
CA LYS A 16 -2.72 -2.57 25.36
C LYS A 16 -3.60 -2.51 24.12
N LEU A 17 -4.23 -3.63 23.79
CA LEU A 17 -5.27 -3.71 22.77
C LEU A 17 -6.61 -3.84 23.49
N GLU A 18 -7.60 -3.06 23.10
CA GLU A 18 -8.96 -3.22 23.60
C GLU A 18 -9.68 -4.37 22.89
N ARG A 19 -9.45 -4.49 21.61
CA ARG A 19 -10.02 -5.54 20.75
C ARG A 19 -9.11 -5.76 19.54
N THR A 20 -9.28 -6.91 18.92
CA THR A 20 -8.63 -7.25 17.65
C THR A 20 -9.59 -8.10 16.83
N ARG A 21 -9.32 -8.22 15.53
CA ARG A 21 -10.16 -8.99 14.63
C ARG A 21 -9.51 -10.34 14.32
N ASP A 22 -10.29 -11.40 14.42
CA ASP A 22 -9.94 -12.70 13.86
C ASP A 22 -10.19 -12.66 12.33
N LEU A 23 -9.14 -12.78 11.55
CA LEU A 23 -9.21 -12.67 10.10
C LEU A 23 -9.90 -13.87 9.43
N GLN A 24 -10.00 -15.03 10.10
CA GLN A 24 -10.70 -16.19 9.57
C GLN A 24 -12.22 -16.03 9.68
N THR A 25 -12.68 -15.50 10.79
CA THR A 25 -14.12 -15.40 11.07
C THR A 25 -14.67 -13.98 10.84
N GLY A 26 -13.81 -12.99 10.68
CA GLY A 26 -14.17 -11.57 10.59
C GLY A 26 -14.71 -10.99 11.89
N LYS A 27 -14.76 -11.75 12.99
CA LYS A 27 -15.30 -11.33 14.29
C LYS A 27 -14.22 -10.73 15.19
N HIS A 28 -14.63 -9.86 16.08
CA HIS A 28 -13.73 -9.37 17.13
C HIS A 28 -13.48 -10.47 18.16
N ILE A 29 -12.24 -10.60 18.57
CA ILE A 29 -11.79 -11.52 19.63
C ILE A 29 -11.05 -10.75 20.70
N SER A 30 -10.98 -11.31 21.90
CA SER A 30 -10.21 -10.69 22.98
C SER A 30 -8.70 -10.78 22.70
N PRO A 31 -7.94 -9.79 23.18
CA PRO A 31 -6.48 -9.83 23.06
C PRO A 31 -5.84 -11.07 23.68
N GLU A 32 -6.42 -11.61 24.75
CA GLU A 32 -5.92 -12.83 25.40
C GLU A 32 -6.05 -14.04 24.48
N ARG A 33 -7.17 -14.16 23.74
CA ARG A 33 -7.36 -15.23 22.77
C ARG A 33 -6.34 -15.12 21.63
N LEU A 34 -6.10 -13.90 21.12
CA LEU A 34 -5.07 -13.67 20.13
C LEU A 34 -3.69 -14.10 20.65
N ARG A 35 -3.33 -13.70 21.86
CA ARG A 35 -2.03 -14.02 22.47
C ARG A 35 -1.79 -15.53 22.60
N ARG A 36 -2.85 -16.33 22.86
CA ARG A 36 -2.72 -17.81 22.90
C ARG A 36 -2.33 -18.41 21.54
N GLN A 37 -2.64 -17.74 20.44
CA GLN A 37 -2.30 -18.22 19.08
C GLN A 37 -0.87 -17.80 18.65
N ILE A 38 -0.20 -16.95 19.41
CA ILE A 38 1.14 -16.44 19.06
C ILE A 38 2.16 -17.56 18.85
N PRO A 39 2.27 -18.59 19.72
CA PRO A 39 3.25 -19.66 19.53
C PRO A 39 3.05 -20.38 18.18
N ASP A 40 1.81 -20.68 17.80
CA ASP A 40 1.48 -21.39 16.55
C ASP A 40 1.82 -20.53 15.32
N VAL A 41 1.59 -19.21 15.42
CA VAL A 41 1.95 -18.28 14.35
C VAL A 41 3.47 -18.16 14.24
N LYS A 42 4.17 -18.01 15.37
CA LYS A 42 5.61 -17.89 15.40
C LYS A 42 6.32 -19.13 14.87
N ALA A 43 5.79 -20.32 15.15
CA ALA A 43 6.31 -21.59 14.65
C ALA A 43 6.31 -21.73 13.11
N ARG A 44 5.58 -20.86 12.40
CA ARG A 44 5.58 -20.82 10.93
C ARG A 44 6.73 -20.04 10.32
N PHE A 45 7.51 -19.35 11.14
CA PHE A 45 8.68 -18.59 10.74
C PHE A 45 9.96 -19.33 11.11
N THR A 46 11.00 -19.21 10.29
CA THR A 46 12.35 -19.53 10.77
C THR A 46 12.79 -18.47 11.78
N PRO A 47 13.74 -18.77 12.69
CA PRO A 47 14.24 -17.78 13.65
C PRO A 47 14.74 -16.49 12.99
N GLU A 48 15.47 -16.62 11.87
CA GLU A 48 16.03 -15.50 11.11
C GLU A 48 14.89 -14.64 10.52
N ARG A 49 13.89 -15.29 9.92
CA ARG A 49 12.74 -14.58 9.32
C ARG A 49 11.87 -13.91 10.38
N TRP A 50 11.78 -14.49 11.57
CA TRP A 50 11.07 -13.86 12.69
C TRP A 50 11.78 -12.60 13.14
N GLU A 51 13.12 -12.62 13.23
CA GLU A 51 13.91 -11.44 13.65
C GLU A 51 13.82 -10.32 12.60
N GLU A 52 13.92 -10.63 11.30
CA GLU A 52 13.68 -9.66 10.24
C GLU A 52 12.29 -9.00 10.39
N TYR A 53 11.25 -9.80 10.61
CA TYR A 53 9.90 -9.29 10.82
C TYR A 53 9.78 -8.41 12.07
N ARG A 54 10.51 -8.72 13.14
CA ARG A 54 10.58 -7.88 14.35
C ARG A 54 11.19 -6.51 14.06
N VAL A 55 12.29 -6.48 13.30
CA VAL A 55 12.94 -5.23 12.86
C VAL A 55 11.99 -4.39 12.02
N ASP A 56 11.33 -5.00 11.05
CA ASP A 56 10.34 -4.31 10.21
C ASP A 56 9.15 -3.77 11.03
N ALA A 57 8.63 -4.57 11.95
CA ALA A 57 7.55 -4.17 12.84
C ALA A 57 7.95 -2.99 13.74
N ALA A 58 9.19 -2.99 14.26
CA ALA A 58 9.72 -1.88 15.05
C ALA A 58 9.82 -0.60 14.21
N TYR A 59 10.37 -0.71 12.99
CA TYR A 59 10.50 0.42 12.06
C TYR A 59 9.14 1.06 11.75
N MET A 60 8.13 0.24 11.49
CA MET A 60 6.77 0.72 11.21
C MET A 60 6.12 1.35 12.44
N ALA A 61 6.29 0.75 13.63
CA ALA A 61 5.75 1.25 14.89
C ALA A 61 6.33 2.60 15.30
N GLU A 62 7.58 2.87 14.99
CA GLU A 62 8.23 4.16 15.27
C GLU A 62 7.69 5.30 14.40
N ARG A 63 7.15 4.97 13.22
CA ARG A 63 6.66 5.95 12.24
C ARG A 63 5.16 6.07 12.17
N ALA A 64 4.45 5.03 12.52
CA ALA A 64 3.00 5.08 12.63
C ALA A 64 2.59 5.77 13.93
N SER A 65 1.53 6.58 13.88
CA SER A 65 0.89 7.00 15.11
C SER A 65 0.31 5.78 15.84
N TRP A 66 0.29 5.83 17.19
CA TRP A 66 -0.29 4.75 17.98
C TRP A 66 -1.72 4.41 17.54
N GLY A 67 -2.56 5.41 17.32
CA GLY A 67 -3.92 5.21 16.80
C GLY A 67 -3.95 4.55 15.42
N GLY A 68 -2.97 4.81 14.58
CA GLY A 68 -2.81 4.14 13.28
C GLY A 68 -2.48 2.66 13.42
N MET A 69 -1.58 2.31 14.34
CA MET A 69 -1.22 0.91 14.63
C MET A 69 -2.41 0.12 15.22
N VAL A 70 -3.14 0.70 16.17
CA VAL A 70 -4.33 0.07 16.76
C VAL A 70 -5.40 -0.16 15.69
N LYS A 71 -5.64 0.81 14.82
CA LYS A 71 -6.58 0.66 13.69
C LYS A 71 -6.14 -0.46 12.74
N ALA A 72 -4.85 -0.56 12.41
CA ALA A 72 -4.34 -1.62 11.55
C ALA A 72 -4.55 -3.02 12.15
N LEU A 73 -4.46 -3.17 13.48
CA LEU A 73 -4.72 -4.42 14.18
C LEU A 73 -6.22 -4.77 14.31
N ASP A 74 -7.10 -3.79 14.17
CA ASP A 74 -8.57 -3.96 14.19
C ASP A 74 -9.18 -4.02 12.77
N ASP A 75 -8.37 -3.83 11.72
CA ASP A 75 -8.81 -3.86 10.34
C ASP A 75 -9.15 -5.29 9.87
N LYS A 76 -9.82 -5.37 8.72
CA LYS A 76 -10.22 -6.65 8.08
C LYS A 76 -9.05 -7.44 7.50
N GLY A 77 -7.84 -6.96 7.68
CA GLY A 77 -6.61 -7.60 7.24
C GLY A 77 -6.19 -7.18 5.84
N TYR A 78 -5.36 -8.03 5.23
CA TYR A 78 -4.80 -7.77 3.92
C TYR A 78 -5.86 -7.92 2.82
N ASN A 79 -6.18 -6.83 2.14
CA ASN A 79 -7.20 -6.76 1.09
C ASN A 79 -6.68 -6.27 -0.27
N ALA A 80 -5.37 -6.27 -0.45
CA ALA A 80 -4.78 -5.91 -1.72
C ALA A 80 -5.05 -6.98 -2.79
N SER A 81 -5.08 -6.54 -4.07
CA SER A 81 -5.22 -7.47 -5.18
C SER A 81 -3.98 -8.36 -5.33
N PRO A 82 -4.10 -9.56 -5.92
CA PRO A 82 -2.94 -10.40 -6.21
C PRO A 82 -1.87 -9.68 -7.05
N ALA A 83 -2.28 -8.88 -8.03
CA ALA A 83 -1.37 -8.09 -8.85
C ALA A 83 -0.59 -7.07 -8.01
N TRP A 84 -1.28 -6.36 -7.12
CA TRP A 84 -0.62 -5.45 -6.19
C TRP A 84 0.39 -6.18 -5.31
N THR A 85 0.04 -7.36 -4.80
CA THR A 85 0.92 -8.18 -3.96
C THR A 85 2.21 -8.55 -4.70
N LEU A 86 2.09 -8.99 -5.95
CA LEU A 86 3.26 -9.38 -6.75
C LEU A 86 4.18 -8.19 -7.02
N VAL A 87 3.62 -7.09 -7.50
CA VAL A 87 4.42 -5.91 -7.87
C VAL A 87 5.01 -5.24 -6.63
N SER A 88 4.20 -5.00 -5.60
CA SER A 88 4.68 -4.37 -4.37
C SER A 88 5.66 -5.26 -3.61
N GLY A 89 5.46 -6.57 -3.62
CA GLY A 89 6.38 -7.54 -3.02
C GLY A 89 7.74 -7.53 -3.68
N ALA A 90 7.79 -7.52 -5.02
CA ALA A 90 9.05 -7.41 -5.76
C ALA A 90 9.79 -6.10 -5.43
N LEU A 91 9.06 -4.97 -5.41
CA LEU A 91 9.62 -3.67 -5.07
C LEU A 91 10.10 -3.59 -3.61
N SER A 92 9.30 -4.13 -2.69
CA SER A 92 9.65 -4.14 -1.27
C SER A 92 10.87 -5.01 -0.97
N ASN A 93 11.01 -6.16 -1.65
CA ASN A 93 12.17 -7.03 -1.52
C ASN A 93 13.46 -6.38 -2.06
N ALA A 94 13.36 -5.39 -2.95
CA ALA A 94 14.48 -4.61 -3.44
C ALA A 94 14.89 -3.45 -2.49
N THR A 95 14.17 -3.25 -1.39
CA THR A 95 14.40 -2.18 -0.43
C THR A 95 14.59 -2.74 0.99
N SER A 96 15.04 -1.91 1.92
CA SER A 96 15.30 -2.31 3.29
C SER A 96 14.82 -1.25 4.28
N THR A 97 14.24 -1.70 5.38
CA THR A 97 13.91 -0.88 6.54
C THR A 97 15.17 -0.45 7.30
N VAL A 98 16.18 -1.31 7.35
CA VAL A 98 17.47 -1.03 8.01
C VAL A 98 18.19 0.14 7.37
N THR A 99 18.29 0.15 6.02
CA THR A 99 18.88 1.28 5.28
C THR A 99 17.93 2.45 5.13
N GLY A 100 16.64 2.24 5.40
CA GLY A 100 15.60 3.24 5.19
C GLY A 100 15.20 3.45 3.73
N SER A 101 15.72 2.65 2.79
CA SER A 101 15.42 2.76 1.35
C SER A 101 13.95 2.50 1.03
N VAL A 102 13.21 1.79 1.89
CA VAL A 102 11.75 1.61 1.80
C VAL A 102 10.98 2.95 1.69
N ARG A 103 11.56 4.06 2.15
CA ARG A 103 10.98 5.41 2.05
C ARG A 103 10.91 5.93 0.61
N LEU A 104 11.67 5.33 -0.30
CA LEU A 104 11.65 5.70 -1.71
C LEU A 104 10.44 5.11 -2.45
N LEU A 105 9.84 4.04 -1.93
CA LEU A 105 8.74 3.35 -2.59
C LEU A 105 7.52 4.26 -2.91
N PRO A 106 7.06 5.16 -2.03
CA PRO A 106 5.95 6.06 -2.36
C PRO A 106 6.24 7.04 -3.50
N TRP A 107 7.51 7.31 -3.79
CA TRP A 107 7.90 8.19 -4.90
C TRP A 107 7.63 7.59 -6.28
N ILE A 108 7.44 6.26 -6.35
CA ILE A 108 7.06 5.58 -7.60
C ILE A 108 5.75 6.15 -8.14
N ASP A 109 4.74 6.31 -7.29
CA ASP A 109 3.47 6.91 -7.70
C ASP A 109 3.65 8.36 -8.17
N VAL A 110 4.48 9.15 -7.50
CA VAL A 110 4.76 10.54 -7.89
C VAL A 110 5.41 10.58 -9.29
N VAL A 111 6.40 9.73 -9.54
CA VAL A 111 7.08 9.65 -10.84
C VAL A 111 6.10 9.21 -11.93
N LEU A 112 5.28 8.20 -11.68
CA LEU A 112 4.26 7.75 -12.64
C LEU A 112 3.27 8.87 -12.98
N TRP A 113 2.84 9.65 -12.01
CA TRP A 113 1.96 10.78 -12.23
C TRP A 113 2.62 11.86 -13.08
N LEU A 114 3.87 12.21 -12.78
CA LEU A 114 4.62 13.19 -13.58
C LEU A 114 4.74 12.71 -15.04
N ILE A 115 5.07 11.45 -15.26
CA ILE A 115 5.13 10.86 -16.60
C ILE A 115 3.76 10.96 -17.30
N ALA A 116 2.67 10.60 -16.60
CA ALA A 116 1.32 10.66 -17.15
C ALA A 116 0.92 12.09 -17.51
N PHE A 117 1.16 13.09 -16.64
CA PHE A 117 0.84 14.48 -16.90
C PHE A 117 1.65 15.06 -18.07
N VAL A 118 2.94 14.79 -18.13
CA VAL A 118 3.78 15.19 -19.27
C VAL A 118 3.28 14.55 -20.57
N ALA A 119 2.92 13.27 -20.53
CA ALA A 119 2.41 12.56 -21.70
C ALA A 119 1.05 13.12 -22.16
N VAL A 120 0.13 13.40 -21.25
CA VAL A 120 -1.16 14.04 -21.53
C VAL A 120 -0.95 15.43 -22.11
N GLY A 121 -0.14 16.27 -21.48
CA GLY A 121 0.13 17.63 -21.95
C GLY A 121 0.73 17.67 -23.36
N ARG A 122 1.67 16.76 -23.67
CA ARG A 122 2.28 16.65 -25.00
C ARG A 122 1.34 16.08 -26.07
N THR A 123 0.39 15.24 -25.67
CA THR A 123 -0.49 14.53 -26.63
C THR A 123 -1.80 15.29 -26.88
N PHE A 124 -2.36 15.90 -25.86
CA PHE A 124 -3.69 16.55 -25.91
C PHE A 124 -3.61 18.07 -25.70
N GLY A 125 -2.45 18.59 -25.32
CA GLY A 125 -2.21 20.02 -25.09
C GLY A 125 -2.53 20.47 -23.65
N ALA A 126 -2.08 21.71 -23.36
CA ALA A 126 -2.17 22.29 -22.01
C ALA A 126 -3.61 22.44 -21.49
N ARG A 127 -4.57 22.71 -22.37
CA ARG A 127 -5.99 22.86 -21.98
C ARG A 127 -6.54 21.57 -21.37
N VAL A 128 -6.28 20.41 -22.01
CA VAL A 128 -6.72 19.11 -21.48
C VAL A 128 -5.98 18.77 -20.20
N LEU A 129 -4.68 19.02 -20.15
CA LEU A 129 -3.89 18.82 -18.93
C LEU A 129 -4.45 19.65 -17.77
N SER A 130 -4.79 20.92 -17.99
CA SER A 130 -5.38 21.77 -16.93
C SER A 130 -6.70 21.21 -16.40
N VAL A 131 -7.57 20.68 -17.27
CA VAL A 131 -8.81 20.03 -16.84
C VAL A 131 -8.50 18.78 -16.00
N VAL A 132 -7.58 17.92 -16.45
CA VAL A 132 -7.18 16.74 -15.69
C VAL A 132 -6.63 17.11 -14.31
N LEU A 133 -5.78 18.12 -14.23
CA LEU A 133 -5.21 18.59 -12.96
C LEU A 133 -6.29 19.16 -12.02
N VAL A 134 -7.25 19.93 -12.55
CA VAL A 134 -8.37 20.45 -11.75
C VAL A 134 -9.23 19.30 -11.23
N VAL A 135 -9.64 18.37 -12.10
CA VAL A 135 -10.50 17.24 -11.70
C VAL A 135 -9.83 16.39 -10.63
N LEU A 136 -8.55 16.07 -10.81
CA LEU A 136 -7.83 15.24 -9.84
C LEU A 136 -7.47 16.00 -8.56
N GLY A 137 -7.20 17.31 -8.67
CA GLY A 137 -6.84 18.15 -7.52
C GLY A 137 -8.04 18.58 -6.66
N THR A 138 -9.25 18.60 -7.21
CA THR A 138 -10.47 19.05 -6.50
C THR A 138 -11.37 17.93 -6.01
N GLN A 139 -10.87 16.68 -5.99
CA GLN A 139 -11.67 15.54 -5.49
C GLN A 139 -11.89 15.59 -3.98
N LEU A 140 -12.75 16.46 -3.53
CA LEU A 140 -13.10 16.64 -2.11
C LEU A 140 -13.80 15.42 -1.52
N VAL A 141 -14.56 14.69 -2.33
CA VAL A 141 -15.32 13.50 -1.90
C VAL A 141 -14.42 12.37 -1.41
N THR A 142 -13.21 12.25 -1.97
CA THR A 142 -12.24 11.22 -1.58
C THR A 142 -11.28 11.67 -0.49
N ASP A 143 -11.51 12.86 0.09
CA ASP A 143 -10.63 13.47 1.10
C ASP A 143 -9.15 13.50 0.65
N HIS A 144 -8.92 13.67 -0.65
CA HIS A 144 -7.60 13.66 -1.30
C HIS A 144 -6.75 12.44 -0.91
N THR A 145 -7.39 11.31 -0.59
CA THR A 145 -6.67 10.10 -0.16
C THR A 145 -5.72 9.57 -1.23
N HIS A 146 -5.99 9.86 -2.50
CA HIS A 146 -5.11 9.54 -3.62
C HIS A 146 -3.80 10.33 -3.62
N LEU A 147 -3.74 11.49 -2.98
CA LEU A 147 -2.53 12.31 -2.85
C LEU A 147 -1.65 11.89 -1.65
N LYS A 148 -2.15 11.05 -0.75
CA LYS A 148 -1.38 10.52 0.37
C LYS A 148 -0.35 9.53 -0.17
N ALA A 149 0.93 9.80 0.07
CA ALA A 149 2.02 8.93 -0.36
C ALA A 149 1.85 7.51 0.18
N ALA A 150 1.70 6.56 -0.73
CA ALA A 150 1.67 5.13 -0.43
C ALA A 150 2.09 4.36 -1.68
N LEU A 151 2.72 3.21 -1.51
CA LEU A 151 3.19 2.38 -2.61
C LEU A 151 2.02 1.90 -3.47
N LEU A 152 2.06 2.21 -4.77
CA LEU A 152 1.10 1.75 -5.80
C LEU A 152 -0.36 1.99 -5.38
N ARG A 153 -0.63 3.18 -4.84
CA ARG A 153 -1.98 3.55 -4.42
C ARG A 153 -2.80 4.13 -5.56
N VAL A 154 -2.15 4.88 -6.43
CA VAL A 154 -2.77 5.67 -7.49
C VAL A 154 -2.17 5.44 -8.87
N ASP A 155 -1.27 4.48 -8.98
CA ASP A 155 -0.63 4.01 -10.20
C ASP A 155 -1.65 3.61 -11.29
N TRP A 156 -2.77 3.00 -10.90
CA TRP A 156 -3.84 2.62 -11.82
C TRP A 156 -4.46 3.82 -12.54
N ILE A 157 -4.58 5.00 -11.89
CA ILE A 157 -5.07 6.22 -12.55
C ILE A 157 -4.02 6.72 -13.56
N ALA A 158 -2.75 6.74 -13.18
CA ALA A 158 -1.68 7.10 -14.09
C ALA A 158 -1.65 6.16 -15.32
N CYS A 159 -1.84 4.85 -15.11
CA CYS A 159 -1.95 3.89 -16.20
C CYS A 159 -3.16 4.14 -17.11
N LEU A 160 -4.33 4.52 -16.58
CA LEU A 160 -5.47 4.90 -17.41
C LEU A 160 -5.20 6.15 -18.24
N LEU A 161 -4.57 7.18 -17.68
CA LEU A 161 -4.17 8.37 -18.43
C LEU A 161 -3.18 8.02 -19.55
N LEU A 162 -2.20 7.18 -19.26
CA LEU A 162 -1.22 6.69 -20.25
C LEU A 162 -1.88 5.80 -21.30
N ALA A 163 -2.90 5.02 -20.94
CA ALA A 163 -3.68 4.23 -21.91
C ALA A 163 -4.41 5.13 -22.91
N LEU A 164 -5.01 6.24 -22.47
CA LEU A 164 -5.63 7.23 -23.35
C LEU A 164 -4.58 7.86 -24.30
N VAL A 165 -3.40 8.17 -23.79
CA VAL A 165 -2.26 8.66 -24.61
C VAL A 165 -1.86 7.62 -25.65
N ALA A 166 -1.70 6.36 -25.25
CA ALA A 166 -1.34 5.26 -26.15
C ALA A 166 -2.41 5.04 -27.24
N GLN A 167 -3.68 5.08 -26.87
CA GLN A 167 -4.80 4.98 -27.80
C GLN A 167 -4.78 6.11 -28.83
N LYS A 168 -4.56 7.36 -28.40
CA LYS A 168 -4.44 8.51 -29.30
C LYS A 168 -3.26 8.36 -30.27
N LYS A 169 -2.17 7.74 -29.81
CA LYS A 169 -0.98 7.45 -30.62
C LYS A 169 -1.10 6.19 -31.49
N LYS A 170 -2.28 5.57 -31.55
CA LYS A 170 -2.54 4.33 -32.31
C LYS A 170 -1.67 3.14 -31.86
N LEU A 171 -1.45 3.01 -30.55
CA LEU A 171 -0.71 1.91 -29.91
C LEU A 171 -1.67 1.04 -29.08
N PRO A 172 -2.62 0.30 -29.73
CA PRO A 172 -3.70 -0.38 -29.02
C PRO A 172 -3.22 -1.47 -28.05
N ALA A 173 -2.14 -2.18 -28.39
CA ALA A 173 -1.58 -3.20 -27.52
C ALA A 173 -1.06 -2.61 -26.20
N ILE A 174 -0.38 -1.47 -26.25
CA ILE A 174 0.09 -0.76 -25.05
C ILE A 174 -1.09 -0.21 -24.25
N ALA A 175 -2.08 0.38 -24.93
CA ALA A 175 -3.29 0.87 -24.25
C ALA A 175 -4.02 -0.27 -23.53
N GLY A 176 -4.22 -1.42 -24.19
CA GLY A 176 -4.83 -2.60 -23.61
C GLY A 176 -4.04 -3.16 -22.41
N ALA A 177 -2.72 -3.21 -22.50
CA ALA A 177 -1.87 -3.67 -21.40
C ALA A 177 -1.99 -2.74 -20.16
N LEU A 178 -2.01 -1.42 -20.37
CA LEU A 178 -2.16 -0.43 -19.30
C LEU A 178 -3.54 -0.49 -18.62
N VAL A 179 -4.61 -0.67 -19.41
CA VAL A 179 -5.97 -0.87 -18.87
C VAL A 179 -6.05 -2.19 -18.11
N GLY A 180 -5.49 -3.28 -18.67
CA GLY A 180 -5.43 -4.59 -18.01
C GLY A 180 -4.70 -4.54 -16.67
N TYR A 181 -3.55 -3.86 -16.64
CA TYR A 181 -2.83 -3.64 -15.39
C TYR A 181 -3.68 -2.85 -14.37
N ALA A 182 -4.27 -1.72 -14.79
CA ALA A 182 -5.12 -0.91 -13.92
C ALA A 182 -6.30 -1.70 -13.34
N ALA A 183 -6.94 -2.55 -14.17
CA ALA A 183 -8.04 -3.43 -13.75
C ALA A 183 -7.59 -4.51 -12.76
N MET A 184 -6.39 -5.07 -12.92
CA MET A 184 -5.82 -6.02 -11.97
C MET A 184 -5.42 -5.37 -10.64
N MET A 185 -4.98 -4.11 -10.66
CA MET A 185 -4.64 -3.36 -9.45
C MET A 185 -5.89 -2.93 -8.67
N ARG A 186 -6.95 -2.55 -9.38
CA ARG A 186 -8.24 -2.11 -8.81
C ARG A 186 -9.39 -2.63 -9.66
N ILE A 187 -10.43 -3.15 -9.04
CA ILE A 187 -11.62 -3.68 -9.75
C ILE A 187 -12.35 -2.59 -10.55
N PHE A 188 -12.35 -1.35 -10.07
CA PHE A 188 -13.10 -0.25 -10.69
C PHE A 188 -12.75 0.02 -12.17
N PRO A 189 -11.48 -0.06 -12.62
CA PRO A 189 -11.17 0.12 -14.03
C PRO A 189 -11.66 -1.00 -14.94
N ALA A 190 -12.15 -2.11 -14.39
CA ALA A 190 -12.68 -3.23 -15.17
C ALA A 190 -14.20 -3.11 -15.44
N ALA A 191 -14.88 -2.19 -14.77
CA ALA A 191 -16.31 -1.93 -14.93
C ALA A 191 -16.56 -0.87 -16.00
#